data_4914a110a84f510441bc4f70a8d5384f
#
_entry.id   4914a110a84f510441bc4f70a8d5384f
#
_cell.length_a   1.000
_cell.length_b   1.000
_cell.length_c   1.000
_cell.angle_alpha   90.00
_cell.angle_beta   90.00
_cell.angle_gamma   90.00
#
_symmetry.space_group_name_H-M   'P 1'
#
loop_
_entity.id
_entity.type
_entity.pdbx_description
1 polymer ?
#
loop_
_entity_poly.entity_id
_entity_poly.type
_entity_poly.pdbx_seq_one_letter_code
_entity_poly.pdbx_strand_id
1 'polypeptide(L)'
;MDARLGALLLAQLLVRVELGAQGPCGQRTVSTRIVGGKDSELGRWPWQGSLRLWGSHRCGASLLNRRWVLTAAHCFEDTGCPLPHPRPGWRCTVGGRSHSDPFEWSVQFGELSSSPSIWNLQAYYNRYSVEEIILSPLYLGASSYDIALLKLSSSVTYNKYIQPICVLTSSSEFQNRTDCWVTGWGDIEEEQDLPSPYILQEVQVGIINSAICNYLYAQPVFRYDIWGDMMCAGTIQGGKDACFGDSGGPLACEKKGLWIQVGIVSWGSGCGRPNRPGVYTNVSRHFRWMQKLLSRSGVPRPAPCLQLLLLALLVLASPLRMA
;
A
#
# COMPACT_ATOMS: atom_id res chain seq x y z
N MET A 1 21.67 -42.62 -19.33
CA MET A 1 20.95 -41.34 -18.94
C MET A 1 21.98 -40.24 -19.10
N ASP A 2 21.78 -39.38 -20.08
CA ASP A 2 22.74 -38.38 -20.49
C ASP A 2 22.99 -37.30 -19.44
N ALA A 3 24.27 -37.07 -19.14
CA ALA A 3 24.68 -35.98 -18.20
C ALA A 3 24.18 -34.59 -18.63
N ARG A 4 23.83 -34.41 -19.92
CA ARG A 4 23.22 -33.18 -20.45
C ARG A 4 21.78 -32.98 -20.01
N LEU A 5 21.02 -34.08 -19.83
CA LEU A 5 19.63 -34.01 -19.33
C LEU A 5 19.61 -33.65 -17.84
N GLY A 6 20.56 -34.18 -17.06
CA GLY A 6 20.71 -33.83 -15.64
C GLY A 6 21.08 -32.37 -15.42
N ALA A 7 21.99 -31.80 -16.23
CA ALA A 7 22.39 -30.40 -16.15
C ALA A 7 21.26 -29.43 -16.54
N LEU A 8 20.44 -29.78 -17.54
CA LEU A 8 19.28 -29.00 -17.93
C LEU A 8 18.17 -29.01 -16.88
N LEU A 9 17.92 -30.16 -16.26
CA LEU A 9 16.98 -30.28 -15.13
C LEU A 9 17.44 -29.53 -13.89
N LEU A 10 18.74 -29.56 -13.56
CA LEU A 10 19.32 -28.78 -12.47
C LEU A 10 19.23 -27.27 -12.75
N ALA A 11 19.52 -26.84 -13.99
CA ALA A 11 19.40 -25.44 -14.39
C ALA A 11 17.94 -24.94 -14.34
N GLN A 12 16.96 -25.78 -14.72
CA GLN A 12 15.55 -25.46 -14.60
C GLN A 12 15.06 -25.43 -13.15
N LEU A 13 15.61 -26.29 -12.27
CA LEU A 13 15.36 -26.25 -10.84
C LEU A 13 15.95 -25.02 -10.18
N LEU A 14 17.17 -24.62 -10.55
CA LEU A 14 17.82 -23.41 -10.02
C LEU A 14 17.10 -22.14 -10.48
N VAL A 15 16.63 -22.07 -11.74
CA VAL A 15 15.82 -20.93 -12.24
C VAL A 15 14.46 -20.87 -11.55
N ARG A 16 13.86 -22.01 -11.18
CA ARG A 16 12.61 -22.01 -10.38
C ARG A 16 12.80 -21.58 -8.93
N VAL A 17 13.99 -21.79 -8.36
CA VAL A 17 14.29 -21.35 -6.98
C VAL A 17 14.49 -19.84 -6.88
N GLU A 18 15.00 -19.18 -7.92
CA GLU A 18 15.12 -17.72 -7.93
C GLU A 18 13.80 -16.96 -8.13
N LEU A 19 12.77 -17.60 -8.71
CA LEU A 19 11.42 -17.03 -8.84
C LEU A 19 10.53 -17.25 -7.61
N GLY A 20 11.02 -17.96 -6.59
CA GLY A 20 10.24 -18.42 -5.42
C GLY A 20 10.28 -17.52 -4.17
N ALA A 21 10.88 -16.33 -4.20
CA ALA A 21 11.06 -15.51 -3.00
C ALA A 21 9.94 -14.49 -2.72
N GLN A 22 8.99 -14.32 -3.64
CA GLN A 22 7.78 -13.52 -3.37
C GLN A 22 6.59 -14.50 -3.29
N GLY A 23 6.06 -14.71 -2.08
CA GLY A 23 4.82 -15.45 -1.89
C GLY A 23 3.68 -14.83 -2.72
N PRO A 24 2.63 -15.60 -3.05
CA PRO A 24 1.55 -15.12 -3.87
C PRO A 24 0.91 -13.89 -3.23
N CYS A 25 0.81 -12.78 -3.98
CA CYS A 25 0.14 -11.56 -3.56
C CYS A 25 -1.34 -11.57 -4.00
N GLY A 26 -2.14 -10.67 -3.42
CA GLY A 26 -3.52 -10.40 -3.83
C GLY A 26 -4.52 -11.51 -3.52
N GLN A 27 -4.15 -12.50 -2.72
CA GLN A 27 -5.04 -13.55 -2.28
C GLN A 27 -5.71 -13.19 -0.96
N ARG A 28 -6.97 -13.52 -0.83
CA ARG A 28 -7.69 -13.47 0.44
C ARG A 28 -8.36 -14.80 0.72
N THR A 29 -8.34 -15.20 1.98
CA THR A 29 -8.90 -16.47 2.45
C THR A 29 -10.36 -16.34 2.89
N VAL A 30 -10.80 -15.09 3.12
CA VAL A 30 -12.18 -14.78 3.52
C VAL A 30 -12.88 -14.13 2.32
N SER A 31 -13.89 -14.81 1.78
CA SER A 31 -14.73 -14.29 0.69
C SER A 31 -16.15 -14.10 1.19
N THR A 32 -16.56 -12.87 1.37
CA THR A 32 -17.96 -12.51 1.61
C THR A 32 -18.43 -11.53 0.56
N ARG A 33 -19.66 -11.72 0.07
CA ARG A 33 -20.31 -10.81 -0.88
C ARG A 33 -21.13 -9.81 -0.11
N ILE A 34 -20.76 -8.52 -0.18
CA ILE A 34 -21.56 -7.43 0.39
C ILE A 34 -21.49 -6.20 -0.50
N VAL A 35 -22.62 -5.47 -0.60
CA VAL A 35 -22.79 -4.27 -1.44
C VAL A 35 -23.06 -3.07 -0.53
N GLY A 36 -22.31 -1.96 -0.71
CA GLY A 36 -22.45 -0.69 0.04
C GLY A 36 -21.31 -0.45 1.04
N GLY A 37 -21.09 0.82 1.46
CA GLY A 37 -20.15 1.18 2.54
C GLY A 37 -20.65 0.65 3.88
N LYS A 38 -19.77 -0.01 4.66
CA LYS A 38 -20.12 -0.62 5.94
C LYS A 38 -18.92 -1.21 6.66
N ASP A 39 -19.18 -1.72 7.85
CA ASP A 39 -18.21 -2.52 8.62
C ASP A 39 -17.68 -3.69 7.80
N SER A 40 -16.36 -3.81 7.78
CA SER A 40 -15.67 -4.92 7.14
C SER A 40 -15.65 -6.15 8.06
N GLU A 41 -15.30 -7.31 7.50
CA GLU A 41 -15.07 -8.54 8.24
C GLU A 41 -13.59 -8.83 8.42
N LEU A 42 -13.22 -9.42 9.55
CA LEU A 42 -11.83 -9.75 9.86
C LEU A 42 -11.24 -10.69 8.81
N GLY A 43 -10.13 -10.27 8.21
CA GLY A 43 -9.41 -11.04 7.17
C GLY A 43 -9.92 -10.83 5.75
N ARG A 44 -10.94 -9.98 5.55
CA ARG A 44 -11.43 -9.63 4.21
C ARG A 44 -10.42 -8.79 3.43
N TRP A 45 -9.67 -7.93 4.11
CA TRP A 45 -8.62 -7.08 3.54
C TRP A 45 -7.27 -7.35 4.20
N PRO A 46 -6.66 -8.52 3.94
CA PRO A 46 -5.51 -8.98 4.73
C PRO A 46 -4.23 -8.16 4.51
N TRP A 47 -4.21 -7.26 3.53
CA TRP A 47 -3.13 -6.31 3.29
C TRP A 47 -3.32 -4.97 3.98
N GLN A 48 -4.52 -4.70 4.53
CA GLN A 48 -4.80 -3.44 5.19
C GLN A 48 -3.97 -3.28 6.45
N GLY A 49 -3.21 -2.19 6.50
CA GLY A 49 -2.42 -1.77 7.65
C GLY A 49 -2.91 -0.46 8.25
N SER A 50 -2.80 -0.33 9.56
CA SER A 50 -2.94 0.93 10.28
C SER A 50 -1.56 1.50 10.54
N LEU A 51 -1.17 2.57 9.84
CA LEU A 51 0.05 3.32 10.10
C LEU A 51 -0.16 4.18 11.35
N ARG A 52 0.71 4.01 12.33
CA ARG A 52 0.54 4.55 13.67
C ARG A 52 1.71 5.45 14.06
N LEU A 53 1.40 6.65 14.50
CA LEU A 53 2.34 7.58 15.13
C LEU A 53 2.14 7.51 16.63
N TRP A 54 3.20 7.24 17.39
CA TRP A 54 3.14 7.06 18.86
C TRP A 54 2.05 6.10 19.33
N GLY A 55 1.78 5.07 18.53
CA GLY A 55 0.79 4.05 18.84
C GLY A 55 -0.66 4.41 18.48
N SER A 56 -0.97 5.62 17.98
CA SER A 56 -2.29 6.04 17.51
C SER A 56 -2.41 5.93 16.01
N HIS A 57 -3.56 5.54 15.48
CA HIS A 57 -3.84 5.52 14.05
C HIS A 57 -3.66 6.93 13.45
N ARG A 58 -2.91 7.02 12.35
CA ARG A 58 -2.65 8.27 11.63
C ARG A 58 -3.09 8.18 10.18
N CYS A 59 -2.76 7.05 9.53
CA CYS A 59 -3.01 6.80 8.12
C CYS A 59 -3.30 5.32 7.87
N GLY A 60 -3.90 5.03 6.73
CA GLY A 60 -3.92 3.70 6.16
C GLY A 60 -2.57 3.33 5.52
N ALA A 61 -2.37 2.05 5.32
CA ALA A 61 -1.19 1.51 4.63
C ALA A 61 -1.53 0.15 4.02
N SER A 62 -0.68 -0.35 3.13
CA SER A 62 -0.86 -1.67 2.52
C SER A 62 0.43 -2.49 2.49
N LEU A 63 0.31 -3.76 2.81
CA LEU A 63 1.42 -4.71 2.81
C LEU A 63 1.76 -5.14 1.38
N LEU A 64 2.98 -4.88 0.93
CA LEU A 64 3.48 -5.32 -0.38
C LEU A 64 4.22 -6.66 -0.32
N ASN A 65 5.00 -6.85 0.73
CA ASN A 65 5.69 -8.11 1.03
C ASN A 65 6.09 -8.16 2.52
N ARG A 66 6.88 -9.17 2.93
CA ARG A 66 7.24 -9.37 4.34
C ARG A 66 7.96 -8.21 5.03
N ARG A 67 8.51 -7.27 4.27
CA ARG A 67 9.32 -6.17 4.82
C ARG A 67 8.91 -4.79 4.32
N TRP A 68 8.01 -4.72 3.34
CA TRP A 68 7.66 -3.47 2.68
C TRP A 68 6.19 -3.15 2.73
N VAL A 69 5.92 -1.91 3.04
CA VAL A 69 4.59 -1.33 3.19
C VAL A 69 4.48 -0.08 2.31
N LEU A 70 3.33 0.12 1.70
CA LEU A 70 3.01 1.25 0.85
C LEU A 70 2.00 2.16 1.54
N THR A 71 2.22 3.48 1.46
CA THR A 71 1.34 4.51 2.01
C THR A 71 1.52 5.84 1.26
N ALA A 72 0.87 6.91 1.70
CA ALA A 72 1.03 8.27 1.16
C ALA A 72 2.20 9.00 1.82
N ALA A 73 2.87 9.88 1.08
CA ALA A 73 3.99 10.68 1.60
C ALA A 73 3.53 11.76 2.57
N HIS A 74 2.35 12.37 2.35
CA HIS A 74 1.80 13.41 3.21
C HIS A 74 1.49 12.91 4.65
N CYS A 75 1.41 11.59 4.87
CA CYS A 75 1.24 11.02 6.21
C CYS A 75 2.37 11.41 7.19
N PHE A 76 3.54 11.74 6.66
CA PHE A 76 4.75 12.11 7.42
C PHE A 76 4.96 13.62 7.53
N GLU A 77 4.07 14.41 6.96
CA GLU A 77 4.07 15.85 7.14
C GLU A 77 3.41 16.23 8.47
N ASP A 78 4.03 17.17 9.16
CA ASP A 78 3.40 17.83 10.30
C ASP A 78 2.54 18.97 9.76
N THR A 79 1.24 18.81 9.80
CA THR A 79 0.31 19.87 9.42
C THR A 79 0.27 21.02 10.44
N GLY A 80 1.08 20.94 11.51
CA GLY A 80 1.09 21.93 12.60
C GLY A 80 -0.22 21.94 13.42
N CYS A 81 -1.17 21.08 13.05
CA CYS A 81 -2.44 20.90 13.75
C CYS A 81 -2.55 19.45 14.24
N PRO A 82 -2.76 19.22 15.54
CA PRO A 82 -2.80 17.87 16.12
C PRO A 82 -4.06 17.07 15.78
N LEU A 83 -5.02 17.65 15.06
CA LEU A 83 -6.27 17.00 14.64
C LEU A 83 -6.62 17.41 13.21
N PRO A 84 -7.30 16.55 12.41
CA PRO A 84 -7.76 16.88 11.06
C PRO A 84 -8.72 18.08 11.02
N HIS A 85 -9.35 18.46 12.14
CA HIS A 85 -10.15 19.68 12.29
C HIS A 85 -9.75 20.40 13.58
N PRO A 86 -9.06 21.56 13.49
CA PRO A 86 -8.82 22.40 14.68
C PRO A 86 -10.18 22.90 15.19
N ARG A 87 -10.46 22.65 16.46
CA ARG A 87 -11.65 23.24 17.12
C ARG A 87 -11.54 24.76 17.04
N PRO A 88 -12.66 25.50 16.97
CA PRO A 88 -12.66 26.96 17.00
C PRO A 88 -11.80 27.48 18.16
N GLY A 89 -10.75 28.26 17.85
CA GLY A 89 -9.82 28.83 18.84
C GLY A 89 -8.41 28.23 18.85
N TRP A 90 -8.13 27.15 18.13
CA TRP A 90 -6.79 26.60 18.01
C TRP A 90 -6.01 27.31 16.91
N ARG A 91 -4.81 27.78 17.26
CA ARG A 91 -3.86 28.35 16.28
C ARG A 91 -2.91 27.24 15.84
N CYS A 92 -2.96 26.91 14.55
CA CYS A 92 -1.93 26.07 13.94
C CYS A 92 -0.61 26.83 13.93
N THR A 93 0.46 26.25 14.45
CA THR A 93 1.80 26.84 14.37
C THR A 93 2.40 26.54 13.00
N VAL A 94 2.71 27.58 12.24
CA VAL A 94 3.48 27.47 10.99
C VAL A 94 4.93 27.19 11.39
N GLY A 95 5.38 25.96 11.22
CA GLY A 95 6.72 25.52 11.60
C GLY A 95 6.71 24.06 12.08
N GLY A 96 6.02 23.19 11.31
CA GLY A 96 5.88 21.79 11.64
C GLY A 96 7.20 21.05 11.61
N ARG A 97 7.42 20.16 12.62
CA ARG A 97 8.46 19.16 12.56
C ARG A 97 8.02 18.10 11.54
N SER A 98 8.86 17.76 10.60
CA SER A 98 8.66 16.55 9.78
C SER A 98 8.78 15.35 10.68
N HIS A 99 7.72 14.51 10.76
CA HIS A 99 7.77 13.21 11.45
C HIS A 99 8.52 12.19 10.59
N SER A 100 9.78 12.47 10.30
CA SER A 100 10.64 11.62 9.48
C SER A 100 11.44 10.59 10.29
N ASP A 101 11.34 10.61 11.63
CA ASP A 101 12.01 9.62 12.47
C ASP A 101 11.23 8.28 12.44
N PRO A 102 11.82 7.22 11.85
CA PRO A 102 11.15 5.92 11.75
C PRO A 102 10.77 5.32 13.11
N PHE A 103 11.49 5.65 14.18
CA PHE A 103 11.21 5.11 15.54
C PHE A 103 9.88 5.57 16.12
N GLU A 104 9.30 6.65 15.63
CA GLU A 104 7.97 7.12 16.01
C GLU A 104 6.84 6.28 15.44
N TRP A 105 7.15 5.46 14.41
CA TRP A 105 6.16 4.81 13.57
C TRP A 105 6.12 3.30 13.74
N SER A 106 4.90 2.79 13.67
CA SER A 106 4.63 1.36 13.55
C SER A 106 3.47 1.09 12.61
N VAL A 107 3.39 -0.12 12.07
CA VAL A 107 2.27 -0.57 11.26
C VAL A 107 1.60 -1.76 11.92
N GLN A 108 0.29 -1.67 12.14
CA GLN A 108 -0.55 -2.72 12.70
C GLN A 108 -1.28 -3.45 11.58
N PHE A 109 -1.15 -4.78 11.51
CA PHE A 109 -1.87 -5.62 10.57
C PHE A 109 -2.82 -6.60 11.26
N GLY A 110 -3.75 -7.18 10.48
CA GLY A 110 -4.58 -8.29 10.90
C GLY A 110 -5.64 -7.97 11.95
N GLU A 111 -5.95 -6.70 12.13
CA GLU A 111 -6.95 -6.23 13.09
C GLU A 111 -8.16 -5.61 12.39
N LEU A 112 -9.32 -5.78 12.98
CA LEU A 112 -10.53 -5.17 12.50
C LEU A 112 -10.72 -3.76 13.08
N SER A 113 -10.32 -3.55 14.34
CA SER A 113 -10.37 -2.24 15.00
C SER A 113 -9.06 -1.48 14.84
N SER A 114 -9.12 -0.16 14.56
CA SER A 114 -7.94 0.70 14.60
C SER A 114 -7.38 0.87 16.01
N SER A 115 -8.17 0.55 17.04
CA SER A 115 -7.78 0.62 18.45
C SER A 115 -8.03 -0.72 19.15
N PRO A 116 -7.24 -1.78 18.83
CA PRO A 116 -7.42 -3.08 19.44
C PRO A 116 -7.17 -3.00 20.95
N SER A 117 -7.91 -3.83 21.71
CA SER A 117 -7.75 -3.92 23.16
C SER A 117 -6.31 -4.23 23.53
N ILE A 118 -5.83 -3.63 24.64
CA ILE A 118 -4.50 -3.90 25.21
C ILE A 118 -4.34 -5.38 25.65
N TRP A 119 -5.43 -6.09 25.85
CA TRP A 119 -5.45 -7.50 26.19
C TRP A 119 -5.39 -8.42 24.95
N ASN A 120 -5.46 -7.85 23.75
CA ASN A 120 -5.31 -8.60 22.52
C ASN A 120 -3.82 -8.84 22.23
N LEU A 121 -3.27 -9.95 22.75
CA LEU A 121 -1.87 -10.32 22.53
C LEU A 121 -1.55 -10.51 21.03
N GLN A 122 -2.50 -10.98 20.23
CA GLN A 122 -2.28 -11.13 18.78
C GLN A 122 -2.05 -9.78 18.13
N ALA A 123 -2.78 -8.73 18.52
CA ALA A 123 -2.55 -7.38 18.02
C ALA A 123 -1.15 -6.87 18.38
N TYR A 124 -0.63 -7.21 19.57
CA TYR A 124 0.73 -6.87 19.93
C TYR A 124 1.76 -7.50 18.99
N TYR A 125 1.64 -8.78 18.67
CA TYR A 125 2.55 -9.49 17.75
C TYR A 125 2.40 -9.08 16.29
N ASN A 126 1.26 -8.54 15.90
CA ASN A 126 0.98 -8.08 14.53
C ASN A 126 1.32 -6.58 14.33
N ARG A 127 2.03 -5.97 15.29
CA ARG A 127 2.53 -4.59 15.20
C ARG A 127 4.02 -4.61 14.89
N TYR A 128 4.39 -3.96 13.80
CA TYR A 128 5.74 -3.94 13.26
C TYR A 128 6.29 -2.53 13.28
N SER A 129 7.46 -2.32 13.90
CA SER A 129 8.14 -1.03 13.89
C SER A 129 8.70 -0.72 12.50
N VAL A 130 8.74 0.57 12.16
CA VAL A 130 9.34 1.05 10.93
C VAL A 130 10.85 1.19 11.11
N GLU A 131 11.64 0.68 10.16
CA GLU A 131 13.11 0.80 10.10
C GLU A 131 13.51 2.00 9.24
N GLU A 132 12.78 2.24 8.14
CA GLU A 132 13.12 3.27 7.16
C GLU A 132 11.85 3.81 6.51
N ILE A 133 11.79 5.13 6.32
CA ILE A 133 10.73 5.84 5.60
C ILE A 133 11.35 6.39 4.32
N ILE A 134 10.83 6.00 3.16
CA ILE A 134 11.33 6.43 1.85
C ILE A 134 10.22 7.14 1.11
N LEU A 135 10.25 8.45 1.13
CA LEU A 135 9.32 9.30 0.36
C LEU A 135 9.69 9.28 -1.13
N SER A 136 8.71 9.50 -1.99
CA SER A 136 8.99 9.75 -3.41
C SER A 136 9.93 10.96 -3.55
N PRO A 137 11.02 10.85 -4.33
CA PRO A 137 11.96 11.96 -4.50
C PRO A 137 11.36 13.17 -5.24
N LEU A 138 10.19 12.99 -5.85
CA LEU A 138 9.46 14.04 -6.56
C LEU A 138 8.31 14.62 -5.73
N TYR A 139 8.10 14.12 -4.51
CA TYR A 139 7.12 14.68 -3.59
C TYR A 139 7.64 15.98 -2.98
N LEU A 140 6.89 17.06 -3.14
CA LEU A 140 7.28 18.43 -2.71
C LEU A 140 6.24 19.05 -1.75
N GLY A 141 5.50 18.23 -1.00
CA GLY A 141 4.44 18.75 -0.12
C GLY A 141 3.18 19.19 -0.86
N ALA A 142 3.03 18.80 -2.13
CA ALA A 142 1.84 18.99 -2.94
C ALA A 142 1.20 17.63 -3.22
N SER A 143 -0.02 17.62 -3.76
CA SER A 143 -0.75 16.37 -4.01
C SER A 143 -0.15 15.44 -5.07
N SER A 144 0.87 15.90 -5.83
CA SER A 144 1.59 15.07 -6.81
C SER A 144 2.67 14.23 -6.15
N TYR A 145 2.89 13.03 -6.70
CA TYR A 145 3.90 12.07 -6.23
C TYR A 145 3.74 11.70 -4.74
N ASP A 146 2.51 11.73 -4.27
CA ASP A 146 2.15 11.45 -2.88
C ASP A 146 2.19 9.95 -2.60
N ILE A 147 3.39 9.43 -2.45
CA ILE A 147 3.69 8.01 -2.22
C ILE A 147 4.93 7.84 -1.35
N ALA A 148 4.86 6.89 -0.43
CA ALA A 148 5.97 6.50 0.42
C ALA A 148 6.06 4.97 0.56
N LEU A 149 7.26 4.46 0.67
CA LEU A 149 7.57 3.08 1.03
C LEU A 149 8.17 3.03 2.43
N LEU A 150 7.65 2.12 3.25
CA LEU A 150 8.18 1.85 4.58
C LEU A 150 8.86 0.50 4.59
N LYS A 151 10.07 0.45 5.11
CA LYS A 151 10.77 -0.79 5.42
C LYS A 151 10.53 -1.13 6.88
N LEU A 152 10.01 -2.32 7.15
CA LEU A 152 9.76 -2.78 8.51
C LEU A 152 11.03 -3.34 9.14
N SER A 153 11.20 -3.17 10.45
CA SER A 153 12.35 -3.66 11.21
C SER A 153 12.41 -5.19 11.32
N SER A 154 11.28 -5.88 11.15
CA SER A 154 11.17 -7.33 11.15
C SER A 154 10.25 -7.83 10.04
N SER A 155 10.41 -9.10 9.67
CA SER A 155 9.58 -9.73 8.64
C SER A 155 8.19 -10.06 9.15
N VAL A 156 7.17 -9.69 8.38
CA VAL A 156 5.77 -9.99 8.65
C VAL A 156 5.51 -11.48 8.49
N THR A 157 4.84 -12.08 9.45
CA THR A 157 4.36 -13.47 9.38
C THR A 157 2.99 -13.50 8.71
N TYR A 158 2.92 -14.13 7.54
CA TYR A 158 1.65 -14.29 6.82
C TYR A 158 0.76 -15.32 7.50
N ASN A 159 -0.52 -15.00 7.53
CA ASN A 159 -1.58 -15.89 8.02
C ASN A 159 -2.89 -15.55 7.29
N LYS A 160 -4.00 -16.15 7.69
CA LYS A 160 -5.31 -15.91 7.03
C LYS A 160 -5.80 -14.45 7.12
N TYR A 161 -5.23 -13.64 8.02
CA TYR A 161 -5.60 -12.24 8.26
C TYR A 161 -4.55 -11.25 7.76
N ILE A 162 -3.36 -11.74 7.37
CA ILE A 162 -2.24 -10.89 6.95
C ILE A 162 -1.61 -11.49 5.69
N GLN A 163 -1.84 -10.84 4.54
CA GLN A 163 -1.35 -11.23 3.22
C GLN A 163 -0.98 -9.99 2.41
N PRO A 164 -0.02 -10.06 1.48
CA PRO A 164 0.35 -8.92 0.66
C PRO A 164 -0.64 -8.69 -0.49
N ILE A 165 -0.79 -7.43 -0.91
CA ILE A 165 -1.50 -7.04 -2.13
C ILE A 165 -0.55 -7.00 -3.34
N CYS A 166 -1.07 -7.25 -4.55
CA CYS A 166 -0.31 -7.12 -5.78
C CYS A 166 -0.27 -5.67 -6.28
N VAL A 167 0.77 -5.35 -7.03
CA VAL A 167 0.90 -4.09 -7.79
C VAL A 167 1.31 -4.42 -9.24
N LEU A 168 0.86 -3.61 -10.21
CA LEU A 168 1.11 -3.82 -11.62
C LEU A 168 1.83 -2.63 -12.26
N THR A 169 2.46 -2.88 -13.41
CA THR A 169 3.12 -1.86 -14.24
C THR A 169 2.16 -0.94 -14.97
N SER A 170 0.88 -1.31 -15.06
CA SER A 170 -0.18 -0.52 -15.71
C SER A 170 -1.50 -0.71 -15.00
N SER A 171 -2.23 0.38 -14.83
CA SER A 171 -3.60 0.42 -14.31
C SER A 171 -4.64 0.70 -15.38
N SER A 172 -4.25 0.73 -16.68
CA SER A 172 -5.14 1.09 -17.78
C SER A 172 -6.37 0.20 -17.92
N GLU A 173 -6.25 -1.08 -17.59
CA GLU A 173 -7.34 -2.05 -17.63
C GLU A 173 -8.42 -1.84 -16.55
N PHE A 174 -8.12 -1.05 -15.53
CA PHE A 174 -9.07 -0.73 -14.46
C PHE A 174 -9.84 0.56 -14.70
N GLN A 175 -9.55 1.28 -15.80
CA GLN A 175 -10.29 2.50 -16.14
C GLN A 175 -11.78 2.19 -16.35
N ASN A 176 -12.63 3.06 -15.83
CA ASN A 176 -14.09 2.95 -15.88
C ASN A 176 -14.69 1.72 -15.17
N ARG A 177 -13.91 0.98 -14.39
CA ARG A 177 -14.44 -0.08 -13.54
C ARG A 177 -15.22 0.53 -12.36
N THR A 178 -16.29 -0.16 -11.96
CA THR A 178 -17.19 0.28 -10.87
C THR A 178 -17.16 -0.66 -9.66
N ASP A 179 -16.29 -1.65 -9.67
CA ASP A 179 -16.18 -2.73 -8.69
C ASP A 179 -14.82 -2.73 -7.96
N CYS A 180 -14.19 -1.57 -7.85
CA CYS A 180 -13.01 -1.35 -7.01
C CYS A 180 -13.43 -0.97 -5.59
N TRP A 181 -12.53 -1.09 -4.63
CA TRP A 181 -12.82 -0.92 -3.22
C TRP A 181 -11.78 -0.03 -2.53
N VAL A 182 -12.26 0.80 -1.64
CA VAL A 182 -11.45 1.56 -0.68
C VAL A 182 -11.76 1.05 0.70
N THR A 183 -10.73 0.95 1.52
CA THR A 183 -10.82 0.47 2.91
C THR A 183 -10.01 1.35 3.84
N GLY A 184 -10.55 1.61 5.04
CA GLY A 184 -9.85 2.42 6.01
C GLY A 184 -10.60 2.59 7.33
N TRP A 185 -9.98 3.32 8.25
CA TRP A 185 -10.50 3.67 9.56
C TRP A 185 -10.73 5.17 9.71
N GLY A 186 -10.92 5.84 8.58
CA GLY A 186 -11.24 7.25 8.54
C GLY A 186 -12.68 7.55 8.97
N ASP A 187 -13.03 8.83 8.92
CA ASP A 187 -14.36 9.33 9.24
C ASP A 187 -15.39 8.70 8.32
N ILE A 188 -16.58 8.44 8.86
CA ILE A 188 -17.69 7.82 8.10
C ILE A 188 -18.44 8.84 7.24
N GLU A 189 -18.43 10.11 7.64
CA GLU A 189 -18.93 11.26 6.92
C GLU A 189 -18.06 12.47 7.23
N GLU A 190 -18.23 13.54 6.48
CA GLU A 190 -17.58 14.81 6.78
C GLU A 190 -18.02 15.31 8.16
N GLU A 191 -17.06 15.54 9.07
CA GLU A 191 -17.29 15.93 10.46
C GLU A 191 -17.89 14.83 11.37
N GLN A 192 -17.90 13.56 10.93
CA GLN A 192 -18.35 12.44 11.74
C GLN A 192 -17.25 11.38 11.87
N ASP A 193 -16.58 11.37 13.02
CA ASP A 193 -15.55 10.39 13.35
C ASP A 193 -16.12 8.95 13.30
N LEU A 194 -15.25 7.99 12.95
CA LEU A 194 -15.59 6.57 13.04
C LEU A 194 -15.93 6.21 14.50
N PRO A 195 -17.14 5.69 14.78
CA PRO A 195 -17.55 5.37 16.14
C PRO A 195 -16.81 4.17 16.72
N SER A 196 -16.66 4.15 18.06
CA SER A 196 -16.19 2.94 18.75
C SER A 196 -17.09 1.74 18.40
N PRO A 197 -16.53 0.56 18.17
CA PRO A 197 -15.15 0.12 18.42
C PRO A 197 -14.18 0.33 17.25
N TYR A 198 -14.37 1.33 16.41
CA TYR A 198 -13.48 1.75 15.31
C TYR A 198 -13.23 0.63 14.29
N ILE A 199 -14.30 0.04 13.79
CA ILE A 199 -14.26 -1.09 12.86
C ILE A 199 -13.86 -0.61 11.47
N LEU A 200 -12.93 -1.32 10.83
CA LEU A 200 -12.51 -1.07 9.45
C LEU A 200 -13.72 -0.96 8.53
N GLN A 201 -13.79 0.15 7.80
CA GLN A 201 -14.85 0.40 6.81
C GLN A 201 -14.40 -0.05 5.43
N GLU A 202 -15.37 -0.42 4.60
CA GLU A 202 -15.16 -0.76 3.20
C GLU A 202 -16.24 -0.12 2.33
N VAL A 203 -15.85 0.44 1.19
CA VAL A 203 -16.78 1.04 0.22
C VAL A 203 -16.39 0.68 -1.20
N GLN A 204 -17.39 0.31 -2.00
CA GLN A 204 -17.21 0.05 -3.43
C GLN A 204 -17.32 1.36 -4.21
N VAL A 205 -16.30 1.63 -5.04
CA VAL A 205 -16.15 2.86 -5.81
C VAL A 205 -15.88 2.58 -7.29
N GLY A 206 -16.24 3.54 -8.14
CA GLY A 206 -15.89 3.52 -9.56
C GLY A 206 -14.62 4.33 -9.85
N ILE A 207 -13.76 3.82 -10.74
CA ILE A 207 -12.63 4.59 -11.27
C ILE A 207 -13.16 5.54 -12.33
N ILE A 208 -12.89 6.83 -12.14
CA ILE A 208 -13.39 7.91 -12.99
C ILE A 208 -12.30 8.32 -13.97
N ASN A 209 -12.67 8.46 -15.24
CA ASN A 209 -11.77 8.93 -16.28
C ASN A 209 -11.17 10.30 -15.91
N SER A 210 -9.86 10.48 -16.14
CA SER A 210 -9.14 11.71 -15.77
C SER A 210 -9.70 12.97 -16.43
N ALA A 211 -10.22 12.89 -17.67
CA ALA A 211 -10.84 14.03 -18.33
C ALA A 211 -12.15 14.45 -17.62
N ILE A 212 -12.96 13.48 -17.23
CA ILE A 212 -14.19 13.73 -16.44
C ILE A 212 -13.81 14.31 -15.08
N CYS A 213 -12.83 13.72 -14.41
CA CYS A 213 -12.38 14.20 -13.10
C CYS A 213 -11.85 15.64 -13.17
N ASN A 214 -11.00 15.96 -14.17
CA ASN A 214 -10.55 17.33 -14.40
C ASN A 214 -11.70 18.30 -14.64
N TYR A 215 -12.71 17.90 -15.44
CA TYR A 215 -13.90 18.71 -15.65
C TYR A 215 -14.63 19.01 -14.34
N LEU A 216 -14.81 18.00 -13.47
CA LEU A 216 -15.47 18.14 -12.18
C LEU A 216 -14.68 19.08 -11.23
N TYR A 217 -13.36 18.99 -11.22
CA TYR A 217 -12.50 19.83 -10.38
C TYR A 217 -12.21 21.22 -10.97
N ALA A 218 -12.51 21.44 -12.25
CA ALA A 218 -12.35 22.76 -12.88
C ALA A 218 -13.50 23.76 -12.58
N GLN A 219 -14.58 23.35 -11.91
CA GLN A 219 -15.77 24.18 -11.64
C GLN A 219 -15.68 24.92 -10.30
N PRO A 220 -16.23 26.12 -10.12
CA PRO A 220 -15.81 27.42 -10.70
C PRO A 220 -14.98 28.29 -9.75
N VAL A 221 -14.58 27.83 -8.53
CA VAL A 221 -13.92 28.69 -7.54
C VAL A 221 -12.48 28.26 -7.24
N PHE A 222 -12.18 26.96 -7.36
CA PHE A 222 -10.84 26.43 -7.15
C PHE A 222 -10.50 25.45 -8.26
N ARG A 223 -9.50 25.78 -9.07
CA ARG A 223 -9.01 24.91 -10.11
C ARG A 223 -7.93 23.99 -9.53
N TYR A 224 -8.26 22.71 -9.40
CA TYR A 224 -7.29 21.65 -9.14
C TYR A 224 -7.07 20.86 -10.44
N ASP A 225 -5.83 20.75 -10.87
CA ASP A 225 -5.48 19.95 -12.04
C ASP A 225 -5.18 18.52 -11.61
N ILE A 226 -5.94 17.57 -12.13
CA ILE A 226 -5.69 16.12 -11.98
C ILE A 226 -4.76 15.69 -13.11
N TRP A 227 -3.50 15.45 -12.82
CA TRP A 227 -2.47 15.22 -13.82
C TRP A 227 -1.42 14.20 -13.37
N GLY A 228 -0.61 13.74 -14.33
CA GLY A 228 0.58 12.94 -14.09
C GLY A 228 0.30 11.58 -13.48
N ASP A 229 0.45 11.52 -12.18
CA ASP A 229 0.36 10.33 -11.36
C ASP A 229 -0.92 10.25 -10.52
N MET A 230 -1.92 11.10 -10.80
CA MET A 230 -3.19 11.09 -10.09
C MET A 230 -4.26 10.29 -10.84
N MET A 231 -5.19 9.74 -10.10
CA MET A 231 -6.41 9.10 -10.60
C MET A 231 -7.57 9.41 -9.66
N CYS A 232 -8.79 9.35 -10.19
CA CYS A 232 -9.99 9.62 -9.40
C CYS A 232 -10.83 8.36 -9.24
N ALA A 233 -11.42 8.22 -8.07
CA ALA A 233 -12.42 7.19 -7.83
C ALA A 233 -13.50 7.68 -6.86
N GLY A 234 -14.67 7.08 -6.94
CA GLY A 234 -15.85 7.49 -6.17
C GLY A 234 -17.12 7.38 -6.99
N THR A 235 -18.10 8.22 -6.68
CA THR A 235 -19.33 8.40 -7.45
C THR A 235 -19.54 9.88 -7.74
N ILE A 236 -19.99 10.20 -8.96
CA ILE A 236 -20.27 11.60 -9.35
C ILE A 236 -21.40 12.19 -8.48
N GLN A 237 -22.35 11.33 -8.08
CA GLN A 237 -23.47 11.72 -7.23
C GLN A 237 -23.05 11.98 -5.77
N GLY A 238 -21.85 11.57 -5.40
CA GLY A 238 -21.36 11.62 -4.02
C GLY A 238 -21.80 10.42 -3.16
N GLY A 239 -21.51 10.46 -1.87
CA GLY A 239 -21.90 9.45 -0.88
C GLY A 239 -21.00 8.21 -0.82
N LYS A 240 -20.03 8.05 -1.73
CA LYS A 240 -19.07 6.94 -1.73
C LYS A 240 -17.68 7.45 -2.03
N ASP A 241 -16.84 7.53 -1.01
CA ASP A 241 -15.49 8.08 -1.08
C ASP A 241 -14.65 7.59 0.10
N ALA A 242 -13.34 7.89 0.07
CA ALA A 242 -12.48 7.91 1.24
C ALA A 242 -12.68 9.20 2.04
N CYS A 243 -12.39 9.19 3.33
CA CYS A 243 -12.51 10.35 4.18
C CYS A 243 -11.23 10.59 5.01
N PHE A 244 -11.29 11.57 5.91
CA PHE A 244 -10.17 11.90 6.80
C PHE A 244 -9.76 10.68 7.65
N GLY A 245 -8.47 10.34 7.64
CA GLY A 245 -7.95 9.14 8.31
C GLY A 245 -7.76 7.93 7.38
N ASP A 246 -8.37 7.91 6.18
CA ASP A 246 -8.13 6.87 5.16
C ASP A 246 -6.87 7.12 4.33
N SER A 247 -6.27 8.30 4.45
CA SER A 247 -5.02 8.71 3.77
C SER A 247 -3.98 7.59 3.77
N GLY A 248 -3.35 7.32 2.63
CA GLY A 248 -2.35 6.25 2.49
C GLY A 248 -2.94 4.85 2.35
N GLY A 249 -4.24 4.66 2.56
CA GLY A 249 -4.94 3.40 2.38
C GLY A 249 -5.05 2.98 0.91
N PRO A 250 -5.38 1.69 0.65
CA PRO A 250 -5.44 1.14 -0.70
C PRO A 250 -6.77 1.42 -1.40
N LEU A 251 -6.69 1.79 -2.69
CA LEU A 251 -7.73 1.58 -3.68
C LEU A 251 -7.40 0.28 -4.41
N ALA A 252 -8.23 -0.75 -4.27
CA ALA A 252 -7.97 -2.09 -4.76
C ALA A 252 -9.06 -2.57 -5.73
N CYS A 253 -8.63 -3.26 -6.79
CA CYS A 253 -9.55 -3.87 -7.75
C CYS A 253 -9.17 -5.36 -7.93
N GLU A 254 -10.16 -6.20 -8.11
CA GLU A 254 -9.93 -7.63 -8.37
C GLU A 254 -9.67 -7.86 -9.86
N LYS A 255 -8.71 -8.73 -10.17
CA LYS A 255 -8.41 -9.21 -11.51
C LYS A 255 -8.13 -10.70 -11.48
N LYS A 256 -8.99 -11.51 -12.10
CA LYS A 256 -8.82 -12.98 -12.21
C LYS A 256 -8.54 -13.66 -10.87
N GLY A 257 -9.27 -13.27 -9.83
CA GLY A 257 -9.13 -13.81 -8.48
C GLY A 257 -7.98 -13.20 -7.66
N LEU A 258 -7.22 -12.26 -8.19
CA LEU A 258 -6.15 -11.56 -7.47
C LEU A 258 -6.52 -10.09 -7.25
N TRP A 259 -6.21 -9.58 -6.08
CA TRP A 259 -6.42 -8.17 -5.73
C TRP A 259 -5.20 -7.34 -6.05
N ILE A 260 -5.43 -6.26 -6.78
CA ILE A 260 -4.41 -5.34 -7.27
C ILE A 260 -4.64 -3.97 -6.64
N GLN A 261 -3.63 -3.43 -6.02
CA GLN A 261 -3.68 -2.03 -5.59
C GLN A 261 -3.40 -1.12 -6.79
N VAL A 262 -4.40 -0.34 -7.16
CA VAL A 262 -4.33 0.59 -8.29
C VAL A 262 -4.08 2.02 -7.85
N GLY A 263 -4.52 2.37 -6.63
CA GLY A 263 -4.37 3.71 -6.07
C GLY A 263 -4.00 3.71 -4.58
N ILE A 264 -3.57 4.88 -4.11
CA ILE A 264 -3.34 5.22 -2.70
C ILE A 264 -4.22 6.41 -2.39
N VAL A 265 -5.01 6.37 -1.32
CA VAL A 265 -5.81 7.52 -0.87
C VAL A 265 -4.89 8.71 -0.62
N SER A 266 -5.12 9.82 -1.33
CA SER A 266 -4.25 10.99 -1.26
C SER A 266 -4.99 12.24 -0.78
N TRP A 267 -5.97 12.74 -1.53
CA TRP A 267 -6.70 13.95 -1.16
C TRP A 267 -8.11 13.98 -1.75
N GLY A 268 -8.90 14.95 -1.32
CA GLY A 268 -10.23 15.21 -1.83
C GLY A 268 -10.73 16.60 -1.41
N SER A 269 -11.86 17.01 -1.98
CA SER A 269 -12.56 18.25 -1.59
C SER A 269 -13.76 17.91 -0.70
N GLY A 270 -13.51 17.67 0.58
CA GLY A 270 -14.47 17.06 1.51
C GLY A 270 -14.54 15.55 1.33
N CYS A 271 -15.59 14.91 1.84
CA CYS A 271 -15.79 13.46 1.79
C CYS A 271 -17.13 13.15 1.12
N GLY A 272 -17.07 12.43 -0.01
CA GLY A 272 -18.28 11.99 -0.71
C GLY A 272 -19.20 13.13 -1.20
N ARG A 273 -18.67 14.31 -1.46
CA ARG A 273 -19.48 15.44 -1.98
C ARG A 273 -19.82 15.21 -3.45
N PRO A 274 -21.03 15.60 -3.91
CA PRO A 274 -21.40 15.56 -5.33
C PRO A 274 -20.38 16.32 -6.20
N ASN A 275 -20.00 15.73 -7.32
CA ASN A 275 -19.00 16.28 -8.27
C ASN A 275 -17.60 16.52 -7.67
N ARG A 276 -17.25 15.85 -6.57
CA ARG A 276 -15.95 15.92 -5.93
C ARG A 276 -15.48 14.50 -5.56
N PRO A 277 -15.13 13.65 -6.55
CA PRO A 277 -14.63 12.31 -6.28
C PRO A 277 -13.28 12.38 -5.58
N GLY A 278 -12.93 11.35 -4.82
CA GLY A 278 -11.62 11.20 -4.19
C GLY A 278 -10.50 11.15 -5.22
N VAL A 279 -9.34 11.68 -4.85
CA VAL A 279 -8.12 11.68 -5.66
C VAL A 279 -7.08 10.77 -5.02
N TYR A 280 -6.51 9.93 -5.83
CA TYR A 280 -5.61 8.84 -5.45
C TYR A 280 -4.31 8.95 -6.22
N THR A 281 -3.19 8.60 -5.60
CA THR A 281 -1.93 8.41 -6.32
C THR A 281 -1.99 7.13 -7.13
N ASN A 282 -1.73 7.18 -8.44
CA ASN A 282 -1.75 6.03 -9.34
C ASN A 282 -0.49 5.17 -9.14
N VAL A 283 -0.63 4.02 -8.47
CA VAL A 283 0.49 3.15 -8.09
C VAL A 283 1.33 2.71 -9.28
N SER A 284 0.70 2.43 -10.44
CA SER A 284 1.41 1.94 -11.62
C SER A 284 2.42 2.95 -12.19
N ARG A 285 2.21 4.25 -11.99
CA ARG A 285 3.14 5.30 -12.40
C ARG A 285 4.45 5.26 -11.62
N HIS A 286 4.40 4.74 -10.41
CA HIS A 286 5.54 4.62 -9.49
C HIS A 286 6.17 3.23 -9.46
N PHE A 287 5.66 2.27 -10.28
CA PHE A 287 6.08 0.88 -10.25
C PHE A 287 7.59 0.70 -10.38
N ARG A 288 8.25 1.40 -11.31
CA ARG A 288 9.72 1.30 -11.52
C ARG A 288 10.51 1.79 -10.31
N TRP A 289 10.07 2.86 -9.67
CA TRP A 289 10.68 3.38 -8.44
C TRP A 289 10.52 2.38 -7.30
N MET A 290 9.32 1.86 -7.08
CA MET A 290 9.07 0.82 -6.07
C MET A 290 9.90 -0.43 -6.34
N GLN A 291 9.90 -0.95 -7.56
CA GLN A 291 10.65 -2.15 -7.93
C GLN A 291 12.16 -2.00 -7.64
N LYS A 292 12.75 -0.83 -7.93
CA LYS A 292 14.15 -0.54 -7.63
C LYS A 292 14.47 -0.63 -6.14
N LEU A 293 13.55 -0.19 -5.28
CA LEU A 293 13.72 -0.23 -3.82
C LEU A 293 13.47 -1.64 -3.27
N LEU A 294 12.38 -2.28 -3.70
CA LEU A 294 12.01 -3.64 -3.30
C LEU A 294 13.09 -4.67 -3.67
N SER A 295 13.76 -4.50 -4.81
CA SER A 295 14.84 -5.40 -5.24
C SER A 295 16.15 -5.22 -4.47
N ARG A 296 16.39 -4.08 -3.83
CA ARG A 296 17.59 -3.83 -3.02
C ARG A 296 17.62 -4.62 -1.71
N SER A 297 16.47 -5.04 -1.22
CA SER A 297 16.31 -5.82 0.02
C SER A 297 16.28 -7.33 -0.18
N GLY A 298 16.42 -7.81 -1.42
CA GLY A 298 16.59 -9.23 -1.72
C GLY A 298 18.02 -9.67 -1.51
N VAL A 299 18.18 -10.75 -0.75
CA VAL A 299 19.36 -11.58 -0.48
C VAL A 299 20.72 -10.93 -0.84
N PRO A 300 21.70 -10.86 0.09
CA PRO A 300 23.05 -10.45 -0.24
C PRO A 300 23.51 -11.23 -1.47
N ARG A 301 23.91 -10.53 -2.54
CA ARG A 301 24.57 -11.20 -3.67
C ARG A 301 25.68 -12.05 -3.07
N PRO A 302 25.75 -13.36 -3.36
CA PRO A 302 26.84 -14.17 -2.87
C PRO A 302 28.14 -13.44 -3.22
N ALA A 303 29.00 -13.29 -2.22
CA ALA A 303 30.29 -12.61 -2.40
C ALA A 303 30.96 -13.18 -3.65
N PRO A 304 31.63 -12.35 -4.48
CA PRO A 304 32.23 -12.79 -5.73
C PRO A 304 33.20 -13.99 -5.57
N CYS A 305 33.74 -14.19 -4.38
CA CYS A 305 34.52 -15.39 -4.03
C CYS A 305 33.70 -16.69 -4.07
N LEU A 306 32.39 -16.65 -3.76
CA LEU A 306 31.58 -17.88 -3.82
C LEU A 306 31.26 -18.25 -5.28
N GLN A 307 31.10 -17.28 -6.16
CA GLN A 307 30.91 -17.50 -7.60
C GLN A 307 32.18 -18.06 -8.23
N LEU A 308 33.37 -17.55 -7.83
CA LEU A 308 34.67 -18.08 -8.29
C LEU A 308 34.93 -19.49 -7.76
N LEU A 309 34.54 -19.80 -6.52
CA LEU A 309 34.66 -21.15 -5.96
C LEU A 309 33.74 -22.16 -6.69
N LEU A 310 32.52 -21.78 -7.02
CA LEU A 310 31.58 -22.62 -7.80
C LEU A 310 32.12 -22.85 -9.24
N LEU A 311 32.69 -21.83 -9.88
CA LEU A 311 33.32 -21.95 -11.20
C LEU A 311 34.56 -22.82 -11.14
N ALA A 312 35.39 -22.69 -10.11
CA ALA A 312 36.58 -23.55 -9.92
C ALA A 312 36.21 -25.02 -9.69
N LEU A 313 35.13 -25.29 -8.91
CA LEU A 313 34.59 -26.64 -8.71
C LEU A 313 34.02 -27.23 -9.99
N LEU A 314 33.39 -26.45 -10.85
CA LEU A 314 32.88 -26.89 -12.15
C LEU A 314 34.01 -27.21 -13.13
N VAL A 315 35.13 -26.48 -13.10
CA VAL A 315 36.30 -26.74 -13.93
C VAL A 315 37.03 -27.99 -13.45
N LEU A 316 37.15 -28.21 -12.12
CA LEU A 316 37.77 -29.41 -11.54
C LEU A 316 36.92 -30.68 -11.69
N ALA A 317 35.63 -30.55 -11.85
CA ALA A 317 34.69 -31.66 -12.10
C ALA A 317 34.62 -32.06 -13.59
N SER A 318 35.35 -31.39 -14.48
CA SER A 318 35.41 -31.76 -15.90
C SER A 318 36.33 -32.98 -16.04
N PRO A 319 35.84 -34.15 -16.50
CA PRO A 319 36.75 -35.30 -16.70
C PRO A 319 37.73 -34.96 -17.81
N LEU A 320 39.03 -34.99 -17.46
CA LEU A 320 40.14 -35.01 -18.42
C LEU A 320 39.89 -36.20 -19.39
N ARG A 321 39.44 -35.89 -20.59
CA ARG A 321 39.57 -36.84 -21.70
C ARG A 321 41.06 -36.84 -22.10
N MET A 322 41.80 -37.85 -21.62
CA MET A 322 43.01 -38.23 -22.27
C MET A 322 42.65 -38.84 -23.62
N ALA A 323 43.30 -38.32 -24.65
CA ALA A 323 43.32 -38.86 -26.00
C ALA A 323 44.09 -40.20 -26.06
#